data_b2049eb81fb4ced2f4820b01c184348f
#
_entry.id   b2049eb81fb4ced2f4820b01c184348f
#
_cell.length_a   1.000
_cell.length_b   1.000
_cell.length_c   1.000
_cell.angle_alpha   90.00
_cell.angle_beta   90.00
_cell.angle_gamma   90.00
#
_symmetry.space_group_name_H-M   'P 1'
#
loop_
_entity.id
_entity.type
_entity.pdbx_description
1 polymer ?
#
loop_
_entity_poly.entity_id
_entity_poly.type
_entity_poly.pdbx_seq_one_letter_code
_entity_poly.pdbx_strand_id
1 'polypeptide(L)'
;DRYCAMSRTKHRAELLYRYLIIATKRLTDRQLMILLAIVVGLAAGLATYVFQHTLEFFRFSLTSWFDIDKASVLYFFYPVVGIVIATLFVRYVVRDDISEGVTRVLYAMSKKGSRIKPHNCYSSIIASSATIGFGGSVGPEAPIVLTGSAIGSNIGRFMRMNYKNSTLLLCCGAAAALSAVFKAPITGFVFVLEILMLDITVAS
;
A
#
# COMPACT_ATOMS: atom_id res chain seq x y z
N ASP A 1 6.41 33.56 5.59
CA ASP A 1 5.87 32.66 6.65
C ASP A 1 5.82 31.17 6.26
N ARG A 2 5.68 30.81 4.96
CA ARG A 2 5.68 29.40 4.52
C ARG A 2 7.05 28.72 4.62
N TYR A 3 8.16 29.43 4.43
CA TYR A 3 9.51 28.91 4.56
C TYR A 3 9.89 28.59 6.02
N CYS A 4 9.40 29.38 6.97
CA CYS A 4 9.69 29.18 8.39
C CYS A 4 8.91 27.99 8.99
N ALA A 5 7.70 27.72 8.51
CA ALA A 5 6.90 26.55 8.92
C ALA A 5 7.50 25.25 8.39
N MET A 6 8.00 25.26 7.15
CA MET A 6 8.63 24.08 6.52
C MET A 6 10.00 23.75 7.14
N SER A 7 10.73 24.74 7.66
CA SER A 7 11.98 24.55 8.41
C SER A 7 11.72 23.93 9.79
N ARG A 8 10.67 24.35 10.50
CA ARG A 8 10.32 23.79 11.82
C ARG A 8 9.83 22.35 11.77
N THR A 9 9.10 21.95 10.71
CA THR A 9 8.67 20.57 10.52
C THR A 9 9.84 19.66 10.16
N LYS A 10 10.80 20.12 9.34
CA LYS A 10 12.06 19.38 9.08
C LYS A 10 12.88 19.17 10.36
N HIS A 11 13.01 20.22 11.18
CA HIS A 11 13.81 20.14 12.42
C HIS A 11 13.16 19.22 13.47
N ARG A 12 11.82 19.21 13.58
CA ARG A 12 11.10 18.25 14.43
C ARG A 12 11.19 16.81 13.92
N ALA A 13 11.14 16.62 12.61
CA ALA A 13 11.35 15.31 11.99
C ALA A 13 12.78 14.78 12.22
N GLU A 14 13.80 15.64 12.14
CA GLU A 14 15.19 15.27 12.45
C GLU A 14 15.41 14.97 13.94
N LEU A 15 14.76 15.70 14.84
CA LEU A 15 14.83 15.41 16.28
C LEU A 15 14.15 14.09 16.63
N LEU A 16 12.95 13.83 16.09
CA LEU A 16 12.27 12.55 16.24
C LEU A 16 13.09 11.40 15.64
N TYR A 17 13.71 11.62 14.49
CA TYR A 17 14.59 10.64 13.85
C TYR A 17 15.81 10.33 14.72
N ARG A 18 16.47 11.34 15.28
CA ARG A 18 17.62 11.16 16.21
C ARG A 18 17.19 10.46 17.49
N TYR A 19 16.03 10.79 18.05
CA TYR A 19 15.50 10.16 19.26
C TYR A 19 15.15 8.69 19.00
N LEU A 20 14.53 8.37 17.86
CA LEU A 20 14.26 7.00 17.44
C LEU A 20 15.56 6.20 17.24
N ILE A 21 16.57 6.77 16.59
CA ILE A 21 17.87 6.09 16.40
C ILE A 21 18.59 5.86 17.74
N ILE A 22 18.50 6.78 18.68
CA ILE A 22 19.14 6.62 20.00
C ILE A 22 18.38 5.57 20.82
N ALA A 23 17.06 5.56 20.76
CA ALA A 23 16.23 4.54 21.42
C ALA A 23 16.46 3.14 20.80
N THR A 24 16.66 3.06 19.48
CA THR A 24 16.91 1.78 18.79
C THR A 24 18.35 1.26 19.01
N LYS A 25 19.31 2.10 19.34
CA LYS A 25 20.68 1.65 19.69
C LYS A 25 20.76 0.81 20.97
N ARG A 26 19.75 0.86 21.82
CA ARG A 26 19.63 0.02 23.03
C ARG A 26 18.96 -1.34 22.79
N LEU A 27 18.31 -1.53 21.63
CA LEU A 27 17.58 -2.76 21.29
C LEU A 27 18.48 -3.69 20.48
N THR A 28 18.39 -4.98 20.76
CA THR A 28 19.01 -6.00 19.92
C THR A 28 18.35 -5.96 18.53
N ASP A 29 19.12 -6.21 17.46
CA ASP A 29 18.62 -6.17 16.07
C ASP A 29 17.32 -6.95 15.87
N ARG A 30 17.15 -8.07 16.58
CA ARG A 30 15.91 -8.87 16.53
C ARG A 30 14.71 -8.16 17.14
N GLN A 31 14.90 -7.50 18.30
CA GLN A 31 13.82 -6.76 18.98
C GLN A 31 13.37 -5.56 18.13
N LEU A 32 14.33 -4.89 17.51
CA LEU A 32 14.06 -3.79 16.59
C LEU A 32 13.20 -4.25 15.40
N MET A 33 13.56 -5.38 14.79
CA MET A 33 12.79 -5.94 13.67
C MET A 33 11.35 -6.31 14.05
N ILE A 34 11.14 -6.91 15.24
CA ILE A 34 9.80 -7.25 15.73
C ILE A 34 8.98 -5.98 15.94
N LEU A 35 9.55 -4.97 16.58
CA LEU A 35 8.87 -3.70 16.84
C LEU A 35 8.48 -2.99 15.53
N LEU A 36 9.39 -2.96 14.55
CA LEU A 36 9.11 -2.38 13.24
C LEU A 36 8.06 -3.19 12.47
N ALA A 37 8.07 -4.51 12.56
CA ALA A 37 7.04 -5.36 11.94
C ALA A 37 5.64 -5.07 12.53
N ILE A 38 5.54 -4.82 13.83
CA ILE A 38 4.28 -4.42 14.49
C ILE A 38 3.82 -3.06 13.96
N VAL A 39 4.72 -2.07 13.88
CA VAL A 39 4.39 -0.73 13.36
C VAL A 39 3.95 -0.80 11.90
N VAL A 40 4.66 -1.56 11.08
CA VAL A 40 4.30 -1.78 9.66
C VAL A 40 2.95 -2.48 9.56
N GLY A 41 2.70 -3.49 10.39
CA GLY A 41 1.43 -4.22 10.42
C GLY A 41 0.25 -3.33 10.77
N LEU A 42 0.39 -2.48 11.78
CA LEU A 42 -0.63 -1.50 12.17
C LEU A 42 -0.88 -0.47 11.07
N ALA A 43 0.18 0.07 10.47
CA ALA A 43 0.08 1.06 9.39
C ALA A 43 -0.57 0.45 8.13
N ALA A 44 -0.21 -0.77 7.76
CA ALA A 44 -0.79 -1.49 6.63
C ALA A 44 -2.26 -1.86 6.89
N GLY A 45 -2.60 -2.29 8.10
CA GLY A 45 -3.98 -2.55 8.52
C GLY A 45 -4.85 -1.29 8.46
N LEU A 46 -4.33 -0.16 8.93
CA LEU A 46 -5.01 1.14 8.85
C LEU A 46 -5.23 1.57 7.39
N ALA A 47 -4.23 1.41 6.54
CA ALA A 47 -4.35 1.73 5.12
C ALA A 47 -5.42 0.86 4.43
N THR A 48 -5.50 -0.41 4.79
CA THR A 48 -6.54 -1.34 4.32
C THR A 48 -7.93 -0.93 4.80
N TYR A 49 -8.05 -0.51 6.05
CA TYR A 49 -9.31 0.00 6.60
C TYR A 49 -9.79 1.24 5.83
N VAL A 50 -8.90 2.19 5.58
CA VAL A 50 -9.20 3.38 4.76
C VAL A 50 -9.64 2.98 3.36
N PHE A 51 -8.98 1.99 2.75
CA PHE A 51 -9.35 1.49 1.43
C PHE A 51 -10.76 0.90 1.42
N GLN A 52 -11.12 0.05 2.38
CA GLN A 52 -12.46 -0.53 2.48
C GLN A 52 -13.54 0.54 2.66
N HIS A 53 -13.31 1.51 3.54
CA HIS A 53 -14.24 2.64 3.72
C HIS A 53 -14.39 3.50 2.45
N THR A 54 -13.31 3.70 1.73
CA THR A 54 -13.35 4.43 0.46
C THR A 54 -14.17 3.67 -0.58
N LEU A 55 -14.04 2.35 -0.65
CA LEU A 55 -14.86 1.50 -1.53
C LEU A 55 -16.35 1.57 -1.16
N GLU A 56 -16.70 1.47 0.12
CA GLU A 56 -18.06 1.57 0.60
C GLU A 56 -18.67 2.94 0.28
N PHE A 57 -17.89 4.01 0.47
CA PHE A 57 -18.32 5.37 0.13
C PHE A 57 -18.65 5.51 -1.36
N PHE A 58 -17.80 5.01 -2.25
CA PHE A 58 -18.05 5.03 -3.69
C PHE A 58 -19.30 4.21 -4.05
N ARG A 59 -19.44 3.01 -3.49
CA ARG A 59 -20.62 2.17 -3.71
C ARG A 59 -21.90 2.86 -3.23
N PHE A 60 -21.89 3.40 -2.02
CA PHE A 60 -23.05 4.09 -1.44
C PHE A 60 -23.43 5.32 -2.27
N SER A 61 -22.45 6.14 -2.65
CA SER A 61 -22.66 7.34 -3.47
C SER A 61 -23.30 7.02 -4.82
N LEU A 62 -22.88 5.92 -5.45
CA LEU A 62 -23.40 5.50 -6.75
C LEU A 62 -24.80 4.87 -6.64
N THR A 63 -25.04 4.07 -5.59
CA THR A 63 -26.33 3.40 -5.39
C THR A 63 -27.42 4.37 -4.93
N SER A 64 -27.05 5.43 -4.16
CA SER A 64 -28.01 6.43 -3.66
C SER A 64 -28.48 7.43 -4.73
N TRP A 65 -27.75 7.57 -5.83
CA TRP A 65 -28.09 8.54 -6.88
C TRP A 65 -29.00 7.99 -7.97
N PHE A 66 -29.24 6.67 -8.01
CA PHE A 66 -30.02 6.06 -9.09
C PHE A 66 -31.05 5.07 -8.56
N ASP A 67 -32.32 5.33 -8.88
CA ASP A 67 -33.43 4.37 -8.78
C ASP A 67 -33.14 3.16 -9.70
N ILE A 68 -32.97 2.01 -9.08
CA ILE A 68 -32.54 0.75 -9.71
C ILE A 68 -33.51 0.27 -10.81
N ASP A 69 -34.78 0.70 -10.76
CA ASP A 69 -35.84 0.19 -11.64
C ASP A 69 -35.88 0.79 -13.07
N LYS A 70 -35.13 1.89 -13.32
CA LYS A 70 -35.23 2.59 -14.63
C LYS A 70 -33.94 2.62 -15.45
N ALA A 71 -32.83 2.07 -14.96
CA ALA A 71 -31.51 2.35 -15.53
C ALA A 71 -30.65 1.13 -15.90
N SER A 72 -31.25 0.00 -16.30
CA SER A 72 -30.51 -1.22 -16.66
C SER A 72 -29.40 -1.02 -17.73
N VAL A 73 -29.64 -0.15 -18.70
CA VAL A 73 -28.63 0.13 -19.75
C VAL A 73 -27.54 1.08 -19.27
N LEU A 74 -27.89 2.04 -18.42
CA LEU A 74 -26.90 2.98 -17.86
C LEU A 74 -25.89 2.29 -16.95
N TYR A 75 -26.31 1.24 -16.25
CA TYR A 75 -25.45 0.46 -15.36
C TYR A 75 -24.27 -0.20 -16.10
N PHE A 76 -24.44 -0.51 -17.37
CA PHE A 76 -23.41 -1.08 -18.23
C PHE A 76 -22.27 -0.08 -18.54
N PHE A 77 -22.56 1.23 -18.54
CA PHE A 77 -21.56 2.26 -18.80
C PHE A 77 -20.75 2.69 -17.56
N TYR A 78 -21.21 2.38 -16.33
CA TYR A 78 -20.52 2.77 -15.10
C TYR A 78 -19.06 2.29 -15.01
N PRO A 79 -18.74 1.01 -15.27
CA PRO A 79 -17.37 0.55 -15.22
C PRO A 79 -16.44 1.29 -16.20
N VAL A 80 -16.98 1.68 -17.36
CA VAL A 80 -16.23 2.44 -18.38
C VAL A 80 -15.85 3.81 -17.83
N VAL A 81 -16.78 4.50 -17.20
CA VAL A 81 -16.54 5.81 -16.57
C VAL A 81 -15.50 5.67 -15.45
N GLY A 82 -15.61 4.64 -14.61
CA GLY A 82 -14.66 4.35 -13.54
C GLY A 82 -13.24 4.13 -14.06
N ILE A 83 -13.09 3.34 -15.12
CA ILE A 83 -11.79 3.08 -15.76
C ILE A 83 -11.22 4.38 -16.36
N VAL A 84 -12.02 5.20 -17.01
CA VAL A 84 -11.58 6.48 -17.58
C VAL A 84 -11.10 7.41 -16.48
N ILE A 85 -11.85 7.56 -15.39
CA ILE A 85 -11.46 8.40 -14.23
C ILE A 85 -10.16 7.89 -13.61
N ALA A 86 -10.04 6.58 -13.37
CA ALA A 86 -8.84 5.97 -12.83
C ALA A 86 -7.62 6.19 -13.75
N THR A 87 -7.80 6.02 -15.06
CA THR A 87 -6.73 6.22 -16.06
C THR A 87 -6.28 7.68 -16.11
N LEU A 88 -7.23 8.63 -16.10
CA LEU A 88 -6.92 10.06 -16.07
C LEU A 88 -6.16 10.43 -14.79
N PHE A 89 -6.61 9.92 -13.63
CA PHE A 89 -5.94 10.14 -12.35
C PHE A 89 -4.49 9.63 -12.38
N VAL A 90 -4.28 8.38 -12.84
CA VAL A 90 -2.94 7.79 -12.95
C VAL A 90 -2.07 8.60 -13.90
N ARG A 91 -2.59 8.96 -15.09
CA ARG A 91 -1.84 9.66 -16.14
C ARG A 91 -1.45 11.10 -15.75
N TYR A 92 -2.36 11.85 -15.11
CA TYR A 92 -2.14 13.28 -14.82
C TYR A 92 -1.57 13.53 -13.43
N VAL A 93 -1.96 12.76 -12.42
CA VAL A 93 -1.57 12.99 -11.03
C VAL A 93 -0.37 12.14 -10.64
N VAL A 94 -0.40 10.84 -10.93
CA VAL A 94 0.64 9.91 -10.47
C VAL A 94 1.85 9.92 -11.41
N ARG A 95 1.61 10.03 -12.73
CA ARG A 95 2.64 10.01 -13.78
C ARG A 95 3.61 8.82 -13.67
N ASP A 96 3.16 7.71 -13.11
CA ASP A 96 3.94 6.49 -12.94
C ASP A 96 3.06 5.28 -13.27
N ASP A 97 3.70 4.18 -13.64
CA ASP A 97 2.99 2.96 -13.99
C ASP A 97 2.55 2.23 -12.70
N ILE A 98 1.23 2.08 -12.49
CA ILE A 98 0.65 1.43 -11.28
C ILE A 98 0.13 0.03 -11.66
N SER A 99 0.28 -0.38 -12.91
CA SER A 99 -0.52 -1.44 -13.54
C SER A 99 -0.36 -2.84 -12.94
N GLU A 100 0.73 -3.16 -12.24
CA GLU A 100 1.00 -4.53 -11.79
C GLU A 100 1.41 -4.60 -10.32
N GLY A 101 0.41 -4.65 -9.41
CA GLY A 101 0.64 -4.59 -7.97
C GLY A 101 1.65 -5.61 -7.45
N VAL A 102 1.39 -6.91 -7.65
CA VAL A 102 2.25 -7.99 -7.12
C VAL A 102 3.55 -8.11 -7.92
N THR A 103 3.49 -8.09 -9.25
CA THR A 103 4.67 -8.15 -10.13
C THR A 103 5.63 -6.99 -9.87
N ARG A 104 5.08 -5.81 -9.58
CA ARG A 104 5.90 -4.64 -9.21
C ARG A 104 6.60 -4.81 -7.87
N VAL A 105 5.97 -5.45 -6.91
CA VAL A 105 6.59 -5.81 -5.62
C VAL A 105 7.75 -6.78 -5.86
N LEU A 106 7.53 -7.84 -6.63
CA LEU A 106 8.57 -8.82 -7.00
C LEU A 106 9.74 -8.15 -7.73
N TYR A 107 9.45 -7.30 -8.70
CA TYR A 107 10.47 -6.53 -9.41
C TYR A 107 11.27 -5.59 -8.49
N ALA A 108 10.61 -4.94 -7.53
CA ALA A 108 11.27 -4.09 -6.55
C ALA A 108 12.19 -4.88 -5.62
N MET A 109 11.78 -6.10 -5.25
CA MET A 109 12.60 -7.02 -4.46
C MET A 109 13.81 -7.51 -5.24
N SER A 110 13.62 -7.95 -6.49
CA SER A 110 14.68 -8.52 -7.32
C SER A 110 15.70 -7.48 -7.81
N LYS A 111 15.25 -6.35 -8.37
CA LYS A 111 16.13 -5.39 -9.08
C LYS A 111 16.36 -4.06 -8.39
N LYS A 112 15.44 -3.59 -7.53
CA LYS A 112 15.52 -2.25 -6.91
C LYS A 112 15.90 -2.26 -5.44
N GLY A 113 16.43 -3.35 -4.91
CA GLY A 113 16.85 -3.43 -3.51
C GLY A 113 15.69 -3.20 -2.53
N SER A 114 14.51 -3.76 -2.83
CA SER A 114 13.28 -3.64 -2.03
C SER A 114 12.79 -2.20 -1.82
N ARG A 115 13.06 -1.32 -2.80
CA ARG A 115 12.67 0.10 -2.74
C ARG A 115 11.43 0.37 -3.59
N ILE A 116 10.34 0.71 -2.93
CA ILE A 116 9.09 1.14 -3.57
C ILE A 116 8.91 2.64 -3.35
N LYS A 117 8.43 3.35 -4.38
CA LYS A 117 8.22 4.80 -4.31
C LYS A 117 7.12 5.15 -3.29
N PRO A 118 7.28 6.23 -2.48
CA PRO A 118 6.33 6.57 -1.41
C PRO A 118 4.90 6.83 -1.90
N HIS A 119 4.72 7.40 -3.10
CA HIS A 119 3.39 7.68 -3.63
C HIS A 119 2.53 6.40 -3.81
N ASN A 120 3.15 5.22 -3.97
CA ASN A 120 2.43 3.96 -4.09
C ASN A 120 1.68 3.56 -2.80
N CYS A 121 1.97 4.21 -1.66
CA CYS A 121 1.21 4.00 -0.43
C CYS A 121 -0.25 4.47 -0.53
N TYR A 122 -0.54 5.46 -1.39
CA TYR A 122 -1.89 6.04 -1.51
C TYR A 122 -2.43 6.02 -2.95
N SER A 123 -1.57 6.15 -3.96
CA SER A 123 -2.02 6.25 -5.35
C SER A 123 -2.72 4.98 -5.85
N SER A 124 -2.23 3.82 -5.44
CA SER A 124 -2.84 2.53 -5.76
C SER A 124 -4.23 2.38 -5.15
N ILE A 125 -4.40 2.82 -3.90
CA ILE A 125 -5.70 2.81 -3.20
C ILE A 125 -6.71 3.67 -3.96
N ILE A 126 -6.36 4.91 -4.30
CA ILE A 126 -7.28 5.87 -4.94
C ILE A 126 -7.70 5.36 -6.33
N ALA A 127 -6.74 4.96 -7.16
CA ALA A 127 -7.01 4.48 -8.51
C ALA A 127 -7.91 3.22 -8.51
N SER A 128 -7.60 2.26 -7.63
CA SER A 128 -8.36 1.01 -7.54
C SER A 128 -9.73 1.21 -6.91
N SER A 129 -9.84 2.11 -5.91
CA SER A 129 -11.14 2.45 -5.31
C SER A 129 -12.09 3.08 -6.32
N ALA A 130 -11.57 3.95 -7.20
CA ALA A 130 -12.37 4.50 -8.28
C ALA A 130 -12.86 3.40 -9.22
N THR A 131 -11.97 2.53 -9.72
CA THR A 131 -12.34 1.46 -10.66
C THR A 131 -13.34 0.48 -10.05
N ILE A 132 -13.07 -0.03 -8.83
CA ILE A 132 -13.93 -1.01 -8.15
C ILE A 132 -15.23 -0.37 -7.69
N GLY A 133 -15.17 0.87 -7.19
CA GLY A 133 -16.34 1.61 -6.74
C GLY A 133 -17.36 1.82 -7.86
N PHE A 134 -16.91 2.05 -9.09
CA PHE A 134 -17.76 2.16 -10.28
C PHE A 134 -18.15 0.80 -10.88
N GLY A 135 -17.96 -0.30 -10.16
CA GLY A 135 -18.40 -1.63 -10.59
C GLY A 135 -17.42 -2.35 -11.53
N GLY A 136 -16.19 -1.86 -11.67
CA GLY A 136 -15.15 -2.57 -12.42
C GLY A 136 -14.79 -3.89 -11.76
N SER A 137 -14.69 -4.97 -12.54
CA SER A 137 -14.33 -6.31 -12.05
C SER A 137 -12.82 -6.44 -11.85
N VAL A 138 -12.30 -5.73 -10.86
CA VAL A 138 -10.88 -5.75 -10.46
C VAL A 138 -10.79 -6.22 -9.01
N GLY A 139 -9.87 -7.16 -8.74
CA GLY A 139 -9.62 -7.62 -7.36
C GLY A 139 -8.93 -6.54 -6.51
N PRO A 140 -9.28 -6.43 -5.23
CA PRO A 140 -8.64 -5.50 -4.30
C PRO A 140 -7.23 -5.95 -3.87
N GLU A 141 -6.84 -7.18 -4.20
CA GLU A 141 -5.63 -7.84 -3.71
C GLU A 141 -4.35 -7.13 -4.18
N ALA A 142 -4.23 -6.91 -5.50
CA ALA A 142 -3.04 -6.32 -6.10
C ALA A 142 -2.72 -4.89 -5.57
N PRO A 143 -3.68 -3.96 -5.51
CA PRO A 143 -3.44 -2.62 -4.97
C PRO A 143 -3.10 -2.62 -3.48
N ILE A 144 -3.69 -3.54 -2.71
CA ILE A 144 -3.46 -3.63 -1.27
C ILE A 144 -2.09 -4.22 -0.97
N VAL A 145 -1.69 -5.29 -1.66
CA VAL A 145 -0.34 -5.86 -1.54
C VAL A 145 0.72 -4.80 -1.89
N LEU A 146 0.52 -4.04 -2.97
CA LEU A 146 1.43 -2.96 -3.34
C LEU A 146 1.50 -1.87 -2.26
N THR A 147 0.36 -1.46 -1.71
CA THR A 147 0.30 -0.45 -0.65
C THR A 147 0.98 -0.92 0.63
N GLY A 148 0.68 -2.13 1.11
CA GLY A 148 1.31 -2.71 2.29
C GLY A 148 2.81 -2.88 2.12
N SER A 149 3.23 -3.39 0.97
CA SER A 149 4.65 -3.50 0.60
C SER A 149 5.35 -2.14 0.54
N ALA A 150 4.69 -1.11 0.00
CA ALA A 150 5.23 0.24 -0.06
C ALA A 150 5.40 0.85 1.33
N ILE A 151 4.45 0.64 2.24
CA ILE A 151 4.57 1.07 3.64
C ILE A 151 5.77 0.40 4.31
N GLY A 152 5.89 -0.93 4.22
CA GLY A 152 7.00 -1.69 4.78
C GLY A 152 8.36 -1.25 4.22
N SER A 153 8.46 -1.10 2.89
CA SER A 153 9.67 -0.62 2.21
C SER A 153 10.08 0.79 2.63
N ASN A 154 9.12 1.71 2.76
CA ASN A 154 9.42 3.10 3.15
C ASN A 154 9.82 3.22 4.61
N ILE A 155 9.24 2.44 5.52
CA ILE A 155 9.65 2.36 6.93
C ILE A 155 11.07 1.77 7.02
N GLY A 156 11.36 0.68 6.30
CA GLY A 156 12.70 0.09 6.24
C GLY A 156 13.76 1.06 5.72
N ARG A 157 13.41 1.85 4.68
CA ARG A 157 14.28 2.90 4.14
C ARG A 157 14.48 4.05 5.11
N PHE A 158 13.44 4.46 5.82
CA PHE A 158 13.52 5.52 6.83
C PHE A 158 14.49 5.14 7.96
N MET A 159 14.46 3.87 8.38
CA MET A 159 15.34 3.32 9.41
C MET A 159 16.73 2.91 8.87
N ARG A 160 17.02 3.15 7.57
CA ARG A 160 18.29 2.78 6.92
C ARG A 160 18.67 1.31 7.10
N MET A 161 17.66 0.42 7.02
CA MET A 161 17.85 -1.02 7.17
C MET A 161 18.63 -1.62 5.99
N ASN A 162 19.34 -2.71 6.27
CA ASN A 162 19.97 -3.52 5.25
C ASN A 162 18.92 -4.08 4.28
N TYR A 163 19.33 -4.42 3.07
CA TYR A 163 18.46 -5.01 2.04
C TYR A 163 17.59 -6.15 2.59
N LYS A 164 18.19 -7.12 3.28
CA LYS A 164 17.50 -8.29 3.85
C LYS A 164 16.39 -7.89 4.82
N ASN A 165 16.66 -6.97 5.74
CA ASN A 165 15.68 -6.49 6.71
C ASN A 165 14.58 -5.64 6.06
N SER A 166 14.94 -4.83 5.04
CA SER A 166 13.97 -4.05 4.27
C SER A 166 13.01 -4.95 3.48
N THR A 167 13.52 -6.05 2.92
CA THR A 167 12.69 -7.06 2.23
C THR A 167 11.73 -7.74 3.19
N LEU A 168 12.20 -8.11 4.39
CA LEU A 168 11.32 -8.69 5.43
C LEU A 168 10.20 -7.72 5.84
N LEU A 169 10.52 -6.44 6.05
CA LEU A 169 9.49 -5.44 6.39
C LEU A 169 8.48 -5.22 5.27
N LEU A 170 8.94 -5.24 4.02
CA LEU A 170 8.09 -5.18 2.84
C LEU A 170 7.12 -6.37 2.81
N CYS A 171 7.61 -7.59 3.04
CA CYS A 171 6.80 -8.81 3.13
C CYS A 171 5.81 -8.76 4.31
N CYS A 172 6.23 -8.28 5.48
CA CYS A 172 5.35 -8.08 6.62
C CYS A 172 4.21 -7.10 6.31
N GLY A 173 4.50 -6.01 5.58
CA GLY A 173 3.49 -5.05 5.15
C GLY A 173 2.48 -5.65 4.18
N ALA A 174 2.95 -6.43 3.21
CA ALA A 174 2.08 -7.15 2.27
C ALA A 174 1.17 -8.15 2.99
N ALA A 175 1.74 -8.97 3.88
CA ALA A 175 1.00 -9.97 4.66
C ALA A 175 -0.07 -9.32 5.54
N ALA A 176 0.28 -8.25 6.26
CA ALA A 176 -0.65 -7.55 7.13
C ALA A 176 -1.80 -6.91 6.36
N ALA A 177 -1.50 -6.26 5.22
CA ALA A 177 -2.51 -5.64 4.37
C ALA A 177 -3.49 -6.66 3.80
N LEU A 178 -2.97 -7.79 3.30
CA LEU A 178 -3.79 -8.87 2.74
C LEU A 178 -4.64 -9.56 3.82
N SER A 179 -4.03 -9.84 4.98
CA SER A 179 -4.75 -10.41 6.14
C SER A 179 -5.90 -9.53 6.60
N ALA A 180 -5.72 -8.20 6.57
CA ALA A 180 -6.75 -7.25 6.96
C ALA A 180 -7.91 -7.21 5.96
N VAL A 181 -7.65 -7.32 4.66
CA VAL A 181 -8.70 -7.36 3.62
C VAL A 181 -9.57 -8.60 3.74
N PHE A 182 -8.93 -9.76 3.82
CA PHE A 182 -9.65 -11.04 3.88
C PHE A 182 -10.13 -11.39 5.28
N LYS A 183 -9.76 -10.59 6.31
CA LYS A 183 -10.00 -10.91 7.74
C LYS A 183 -9.48 -12.29 8.12
N ALA A 184 -8.42 -12.73 7.46
CA ALA A 184 -7.83 -14.06 7.58
C ALA A 184 -6.30 -13.96 7.70
N PRO A 185 -5.74 -13.91 8.91
CA PRO A 185 -4.30 -13.70 9.13
C PRO A 185 -3.42 -14.82 8.55
N ILE A 186 -3.89 -16.05 8.58
CA ILE A 186 -3.16 -17.20 8.03
C ILE A 186 -3.02 -17.08 6.50
N THR A 187 -4.08 -16.66 5.81
CA THR A 187 -4.09 -16.50 4.36
C THR A 187 -3.05 -15.47 3.90
N GLY A 188 -2.97 -14.32 4.57
CA GLY A 188 -1.98 -13.29 4.23
C GLY A 188 -0.54 -13.76 4.46
N PHE A 189 -0.31 -14.53 5.51
CA PHE A 189 1.01 -15.11 5.79
C PHE A 189 1.42 -16.14 4.73
N VAL A 190 0.54 -17.09 4.40
CA VAL A 190 0.79 -18.12 3.39
C VAL A 190 1.02 -17.50 2.02
N PHE A 191 0.20 -16.53 1.62
CA PHE A 191 0.35 -15.82 0.34
C PHE A 191 1.73 -15.19 0.19
N VAL A 192 2.22 -14.53 1.23
CA VAL A 192 3.53 -13.88 1.19
C VAL A 192 4.67 -14.90 1.15
N LEU A 193 4.55 -16.00 1.89
CA LEU A 193 5.55 -17.08 1.83
C LEU A 193 5.60 -17.70 0.43
N GLU A 194 4.45 -17.98 -0.15
CA GLU A 194 4.36 -18.65 -1.44
C GLU A 194 4.80 -17.74 -2.60
N ILE A 195 4.27 -16.53 -2.68
CA ILE A 195 4.49 -15.66 -3.85
C ILE A 195 5.76 -14.81 -3.71
N LEU A 196 6.01 -14.24 -2.53
CA LEU A 196 7.10 -13.28 -2.38
C LEU A 196 8.42 -13.92 -1.93
N MET A 197 8.37 -15.00 -1.14
CA MET A 197 9.60 -15.60 -0.61
C MET A 197 10.12 -16.75 -1.48
N LEU A 198 9.25 -17.54 -2.13
CA LEU A 198 9.71 -18.60 -3.03
C LEU A 198 10.43 -18.04 -4.27
N ASP A 199 9.96 -16.91 -4.81
CA ASP A 199 10.62 -16.28 -5.96
C ASP A 199 12.01 -15.73 -5.64
N ILE A 200 12.29 -15.36 -4.38
CA ILE A 200 13.63 -14.92 -3.97
C ILE A 200 14.61 -16.09 -3.94
N THR A 201 14.17 -17.26 -3.54
CA THR A 201 15.03 -18.46 -3.48
C THR A 201 15.35 -19.02 -4.85
N VAL A 202 14.45 -18.87 -5.83
CA VAL A 202 14.67 -19.32 -7.23
C VAL A 202 15.54 -18.34 -8.01
N ALA A 203 15.55 -17.05 -7.65
CA ALA A 203 16.35 -16.01 -8.31
C ALA A 203 17.78 -15.85 -7.74
N SER A 204 18.12 -16.57 -6.67
CA SER A 204 19.44 -16.59 -6.04
C SER A 204 20.27 -17.79 -6.48
#